data_d7f9ec0708629393760688377e0441eb
#
_entry.id   d7f9ec0708629393760688377e0441eb
#
_cell.length_a   1.000
_cell.length_b   1.000
_cell.length_c   1.000
_cell.angle_alpha   90.00
_cell.angle_beta   90.00
_cell.angle_gamma   90.00
#
_symmetry.space_group_name_H-M   'P 1'
#
loop_
_entity.id
_entity.type
_entity.pdbx_description
1 polymer ?
#
loop_
_entity_poly.entity_id
_entity_poly.type
_entity_poly.pdbx_seq_one_letter_code
_entity_poly.pdbx_strand_id
1 'polypeptide(L)'
;MKKILIAICALMGISSAIQAEVKLPKFFSDNMVLQQQTECNLWGTAAADKTVVVNTSWDNKTYKVKAAAGDGRFELQVTTPAAGGPYDITFDDGTKHTLSNVLVGEVWICSGQSNMEMQMKGFKMQPVEGTTEELLRCKDKSLRLFTVKRKASLAPLDDVTGQWDEADAASVRDFSATAYYFGRALRMQLDVPVGLIVTAWGGSACEAWMKADWLKAFPKVTLPQSDADMKKLQQRCPTALYNGQMNPLVGYSMRGAIWYQGEDNVTRADYYADLMAAMVKGWRSEWKQGDFPFYYCQIAPYDYSLIKWEQYNSAYLREQQAKAEKLIPNARMAVLMDAGLEYGIHPRKKREAGERMALLALANTYGVKGMPDFAVYKSVEFKGDTAVVSFDRSKEWVYFENGTTSELFEVAGSDKVFHPATKVWIERNRVYVKCDKVKQPAAIRYAFKDWAQGDLMHDGLPVSSFRTDSW
;
A
#
# COMPACT_ATOMS: atom_id res chain seq x y z
N MET A 1 57.90 -20.23 67.31
CA MET A 1 56.43 -20.46 67.20
C MET A 1 55.78 -19.31 66.46
N LYS A 2 55.53 -19.48 65.16
CA LYS A 2 54.87 -18.44 64.29
C LYS A 2 53.38 -18.80 64.21
N LYS A 3 52.52 -17.90 64.66
CA LYS A 3 51.06 -18.02 64.53
C LYS A 3 50.67 -17.51 63.14
N ILE A 4 50.12 -18.41 62.34
CA ILE A 4 49.52 -18.10 61.05
C ILE A 4 48.06 -17.67 61.30
N LEU A 5 47.71 -16.42 60.98
CA LEU A 5 46.36 -15.90 60.99
C LEU A 5 45.76 -16.18 59.66
N ILE A 6 44.75 -17.03 59.56
CA ILE A 6 43.95 -17.25 58.28
C ILE A 6 42.83 -16.26 58.32
N ALA A 7 42.90 -15.25 57.37
CA ALA A 7 41.82 -14.34 57.13
C ALA A 7 40.86 -14.96 56.05
N ILE A 8 39.64 -15.32 56.43
CA ILE A 8 38.61 -15.80 55.61
C ILE A 8 37.94 -14.52 55.01
N CYS A 9 38.26 -14.15 53.73
CA CYS A 9 37.51 -13.17 52.97
C CYS A 9 36.25 -13.84 52.48
N ALA A 10 35.10 -13.51 53.06
CA ALA A 10 33.81 -13.82 52.52
C ALA A 10 33.55 -12.93 51.27
N LEU A 11 33.73 -13.46 50.07
CA LEU A 11 33.22 -12.84 48.83
C LEU A 11 31.69 -12.92 48.86
N MET A 12 31.05 -11.83 49.29
CA MET A 12 29.65 -11.60 48.94
C MET A 12 29.60 -11.30 47.44
N GLY A 13 29.27 -12.33 46.66
CA GLY A 13 28.91 -12.15 45.25
C GLY A 13 27.60 -11.34 45.14
N ILE A 14 27.74 -10.03 44.88
CA ILE A 14 26.61 -9.23 44.45
C ILE A 14 26.31 -9.71 43.03
N SER A 15 25.41 -10.70 42.88
CA SER A 15 24.74 -10.96 41.63
C SER A 15 23.84 -9.76 41.35
N SER A 16 24.35 -8.79 40.62
CA SER A 16 23.51 -7.82 39.94
C SER A 16 22.61 -8.64 39.01
N ALA A 17 21.43 -8.96 39.46
CA ALA A 17 20.38 -9.44 38.57
C ALA A 17 20.24 -8.35 37.50
N ILE A 18 20.72 -8.60 36.27
CA ILE A 18 20.40 -7.78 35.12
C ILE A 18 18.90 -7.89 34.99
N GLN A 19 18.19 -6.88 35.50
CA GLN A 19 16.75 -6.80 35.41
C GLN A 19 16.45 -6.52 33.94
N ALA A 20 15.96 -7.53 33.22
CA ALA A 20 15.61 -7.36 31.80
C ALA A 20 14.41 -6.41 31.77
N GLU A 21 14.63 -5.24 31.25
CA GLU A 21 13.62 -4.23 31.01
C GLU A 21 12.71 -4.66 29.85
N VAL A 22 11.43 -4.22 29.86
CA VAL A 22 10.50 -4.42 28.75
C VAL A 22 11.11 -3.89 27.46
N LYS A 23 11.16 -4.73 26.42
CA LYS A 23 11.59 -4.37 25.08
C LYS A 23 10.42 -4.46 24.13
N LEU A 24 10.15 -3.37 23.44
CA LEU A 24 9.07 -3.25 22.45
C LEU A 24 9.65 -3.21 21.05
N PRO A 25 8.93 -3.72 20.02
CA PRO A 25 9.23 -3.45 18.63
C PRO A 25 9.30 -1.94 18.35
N LYS A 26 10.11 -1.52 17.39
CA LYS A 26 10.41 -0.10 17.10
C LYS A 26 9.20 0.74 16.72
N PHE A 27 8.15 0.13 16.19
CA PHE A 27 6.92 0.84 15.87
C PHE A 27 6.02 1.08 17.10
N PHE A 28 6.25 0.41 18.23
CA PHE A 28 5.68 0.81 19.52
C PHE A 28 6.66 1.78 20.19
N SER A 29 6.49 3.04 19.91
CA SER A 29 7.35 4.11 20.41
C SER A 29 6.59 5.40 20.57
N ASP A 30 7.24 6.41 21.13
CA ASP A 30 6.69 7.76 21.18
C ASP A 30 6.18 8.20 19.83
N ASN A 31 5.17 9.05 19.82
CA ASN A 31 4.52 9.62 18.64
C ASN A 31 3.69 8.63 17.80
N MET A 32 3.59 7.35 18.16
CA MET A 32 2.80 6.37 17.41
C MET A 32 1.31 6.71 17.36
N VAL A 33 0.61 6.09 16.41
CA VAL A 33 -0.86 6.13 16.34
C VAL A 33 -1.40 4.72 16.51
N LEU A 34 -2.34 4.52 17.42
CA LEU A 34 -3.13 3.29 17.54
C LEU A 34 -4.47 3.44 16.82
N GLN A 35 -4.96 2.36 16.23
CA GLN A 35 -6.28 2.35 15.59
C GLN A 35 -7.38 2.61 16.61
N GLN A 36 -8.30 3.53 16.30
CA GLN A 36 -9.42 3.89 17.19
C GLN A 36 -10.50 2.81 17.26
N GLN A 37 -11.23 2.82 18.40
CA GLN A 37 -12.46 2.04 18.62
C GLN A 37 -12.30 0.55 18.30
N THR A 38 -11.20 -0.04 18.77
CA THR A 38 -10.90 -1.46 18.58
C THR A 38 -10.04 -2.00 19.71
N GLU A 39 -9.89 -3.32 19.77
CA GLU A 39 -8.89 -3.98 20.57
C GLU A 39 -7.54 -3.93 19.82
N CYS A 40 -6.59 -3.18 20.37
CA CYS A 40 -5.25 -3.08 19.81
C CYS A 40 -4.30 -4.05 20.50
N ASN A 41 -3.60 -4.86 19.69
CA ASN A 41 -2.53 -5.72 20.22
C ASN A 41 -1.29 -4.89 20.57
N LEU A 42 -0.74 -5.14 21.74
CA LEU A 42 0.57 -4.67 22.18
C LEU A 42 1.42 -5.89 22.55
N TRP A 43 2.66 -5.94 22.09
CA TRP A 43 3.55 -7.07 22.37
C TRP A 43 4.99 -6.62 22.52
N GLY A 44 5.77 -7.50 23.11
CA GLY A 44 7.20 -7.29 23.33
C GLY A 44 7.84 -8.45 24.05
N THR A 45 8.97 -8.19 24.69
CA THR A 45 9.65 -9.15 25.56
C THR A 45 9.96 -8.52 26.92
N ALA A 46 9.94 -9.34 27.97
CA ALA A 46 10.34 -9.00 29.32
C ALA A 46 11.15 -10.16 29.89
N ALA A 47 11.61 -10.08 31.13
CA ALA A 47 12.20 -11.23 31.79
C ALA A 47 11.19 -12.40 31.85
N ALA A 48 11.67 -13.62 31.62
CA ALA A 48 10.85 -14.83 31.65
C ALA A 48 10.03 -14.90 32.93
N ASP A 49 8.77 -15.32 32.82
CA ASP A 49 7.81 -15.43 33.93
C ASP A 49 7.44 -14.14 34.67
N LYS A 50 8.00 -12.98 34.27
CA LYS A 50 7.59 -11.68 34.83
C LYS A 50 6.18 -11.31 34.43
N THR A 51 5.46 -10.65 35.32
CA THR A 51 4.21 -9.98 35.01
C THR A 51 4.51 -8.58 34.47
N VAL A 52 4.07 -8.30 33.27
CA VAL A 52 4.08 -6.95 32.66
C VAL A 52 2.73 -6.31 32.96
N VAL A 53 2.76 -5.15 33.58
CA VAL A 53 1.60 -4.31 33.87
C VAL A 53 1.57 -3.19 32.85
N VAL A 54 0.45 -3.01 32.15
CA VAL A 54 0.27 -1.93 31.16
C VAL A 54 -0.84 -1.00 31.61
N ASN A 55 -0.54 0.29 31.69
CA ASN A 55 -1.50 1.33 32.02
C ASN A 55 -1.69 2.29 30.84
N THR A 56 -2.92 2.61 30.52
CA THR A 56 -3.31 3.52 29.45
C THR A 56 -3.92 4.80 30.05
N SER A 57 -3.44 5.98 29.62
CA SER A 57 -3.89 7.25 30.19
C SER A 57 -5.27 7.71 29.72
N TRP A 58 -5.83 7.14 28.65
CA TRP A 58 -7.16 7.52 28.14
C TRP A 58 -8.33 7.01 28.98
N ASP A 59 -8.15 5.93 29.72
CA ASP A 59 -9.20 5.32 30.55
C ASP A 59 -8.71 4.91 31.95
N ASN A 60 -7.42 5.11 32.23
CA ASN A 60 -6.73 4.72 33.45
C ASN A 60 -6.86 3.21 33.79
N LYS A 61 -7.12 2.38 32.77
CA LYS A 61 -7.17 0.92 32.97
C LYS A 61 -5.79 0.32 33.16
N THR A 62 -5.76 -0.78 33.89
CA THR A 62 -4.59 -1.59 34.12
C THR A 62 -4.78 -2.95 33.49
N TYR A 63 -3.91 -3.29 32.57
CA TYR A 63 -3.85 -4.59 31.94
C TYR A 63 -2.65 -5.37 32.49
N LYS A 64 -2.74 -6.70 32.58
CA LYS A 64 -1.65 -7.54 33.09
C LYS A 64 -1.49 -8.76 32.20
N VAL A 65 -0.25 -9.07 31.89
CA VAL A 65 0.12 -10.27 31.13
C VAL A 65 1.39 -10.89 31.72
N LYS A 66 1.51 -12.20 31.71
CA LYS A 66 2.71 -12.90 32.11
C LYS A 66 3.57 -13.15 30.88
N ALA A 67 4.84 -12.74 30.92
CA ALA A 67 5.82 -13.06 29.90
C ALA A 67 6.09 -14.57 29.87
N ALA A 68 6.25 -15.16 28.69
CA ALA A 68 6.48 -16.58 28.51
C ALA A 68 7.80 -17.03 29.18
N ALA A 69 7.78 -18.22 29.74
CA ALA A 69 8.92 -18.79 30.50
C ALA A 69 10.15 -19.04 29.60
N GLY A 70 9.98 -19.27 28.31
CA GLY A 70 11.07 -19.60 27.38
C GLY A 70 11.81 -18.40 26.83
N ASP A 71 11.07 -17.52 26.13
CA ASP A 71 11.64 -16.41 25.36
C ASP A 71 11.26 -15.02 25.91
N GLY A 72 10.48 -14.97 26.97
CA GLY A 72 10.01 -13.72 27.58
C GLY A 72 8.99 -12.96 26.78
N ARG A 73 8.43 -13.51 25.70
CA ARG A 73 7.40 -12.85 24.89
C ARG A 73 6.13 -12.62 25.67
N PHE A 74 5.52 -11.47 25.47
CA PHE A 74 4.18 -11.16 25.95
C PHE A 74 3.36 -10.52 24.83
N GLU A 75 2.06 -10.72 24.87
CA GLU A 75 1.08 -10.08 24.02
C GLU A 75 -0.19 -9.83 24.83
N LEU A 76 -0.76 -8.66 24.68
CA LEU A 76 -2.03 -8.28 25.33
C LEU A 76 -2.83 -7.37 24.40
N GLN A 77 -4.12 -7.24 24.69
CA GLN A 77 -5.01 -6.30 23.99
C GLN A 77 -5.39 -5.15 24.89
N VAL A 78 -5.40 -3.94 24.34
CA VAL A 78 -5.92 -2.73 24.98
C VAL A 78 -7.07 -2.18 24.16
N THR A 79 -8.16 -1.79 24.83
CA THR A 79 -9.31 -1.17 24.17
C THR A 79 -8.99 0.30 23.91
N THR A 80 -9.04 0.75 22.66
CA THR A 80 -8.82 2.15 22.30
C THR A 80 -10.13 2.93 22.24
N PRO A 81 -10.13 4.20 22.69
CA PRO A 81 -11.30 5.08 22.62
C PRO A 81 -11.56 5.56 21.18
N ALA A 82 -12.51 6.47 21.02
CA ALA A 82 -12.62 7.32 19.84
C ALA A 82 -11.34 8.16 19.65
N ALA A 83 -11.12 8.63 18.42
CA ALA A 83 -9.93 9.39 18.04
C ALA A 83 -9.64 10.54 19.00
N GLY A 84 -8.37 10.73 19.34
CA GLY A 84 -7.90 11.75 20.26
C GLY A 84 -6.46 11.57 20.70
N GLY A 85 -6.09 12.24 21.76
CA GLY A 85 -4.74 12.26 22.32
C GLY A 85 -4.20 13.69 22.46
N PRO A 86 -2.93 13.88 22.88
CA PRO A 86 -1.95 12.80 23.11
C PRO A 86 -2.20 12.03 24.41
N TYR A 87 -1.83 10.76 24.39
CA TYR A 87 -1.91 9.83 25.52
C TYR A 87 -0.54 9.24 25.83
N ASP A 88 -0.46 8.62 27.03
CA ASP A 88 0.69 7.84 27.47
C ASP A 88 0.29 6.37 27.68
N ILE A 89 1.23 5.45 27.39
CA ILE A 89 1.12 4.03 27.70
C ILE A 89 2.34 3.65 28.50
N THR A 90 2.14 3.19 29.73
CA THR A 90 3.24 2.76 30.62
C THR A 90 3.26 1.26 30.74
N PHE A 91 4.40 0.65 30.46
CA PHE A 91 4.74 -0.75 30.69
C PHE A 91 5.58 -0.84 31.95
N ASP A 92 5.29 -1.78 32.84
CA ASP A 92 5.97 -1.95 34.10
C ASP A 92 6.15 -3.46 34.40
N ASP A 93 7.40 -3.94 34.42
CA ASP A 93 7.81 -5.27 34.85
C ASP A 93 8.64 -5.23 36.15
N GLY A 94 8.58 -4.10 36.84
CA GLY A 94 9.43 -3.68 37.95
C GLY A 94 10.30 -2.48 37.57
N THR A 95 10.43 -2.18 36.27
CA THR A 95 11.01 -0.96 35.74
C THR A 95 9.99 -0.34 34.76
N LYS A 96 9.67 0.94 34.97
CA LYS A 96 8.68 1.63 34.12
C LYS A 96 9.31 2.08 32.81
N HIS A 97 8.62 1.75 31.71
CA HIS A 97 8.87 2.26 30.38
C HIS A 97 7.59 2.93 29.84
N THR A 98 7.64 4.22 29.56
CA THR A 98 6.46 4.98 29.11
C THR A 98 6.64 5.42 27.67
N LEU A 99 5.64 5.11 26.83
CA LEU A 99 5.48 5.66 25.50
C LEU A 99 4.61 6.91 25.59
N SER A 100 5.12 8.03 25.12
CA SER A 100 4.47 9.35 25.24
C SER A 100 4.03 9.88 23.89
N ASN A 101 3.10 10.87 23.91
CA ASN A 101 2.56 11.51 22.73
C ASN A 101 1.90 10.53 21.75
N VAL A 102 1.27 9.47 22.29
CA VAL A 102 0.51 8.48 21.53
C VAL A 102 -0.82 9.08 21.09
N LEU A 103 -1.17 8.96 19.82
CA LEU A 103 -2.47 9.33 19.30
C LEU A 103 -3.34 8.08 19.07
N VAL A 104 -4.64 8.27 19.17
CA VAL A 104 -5.64 7.29 18.75
C VAL A 104 -6.34 7.83 17.51
N GLY A 105 -6.41 7.08 16.43
CA GLY A 105 -6.95 7.55 15.15
C GLY A 105 -7.03 6.46 14.10
N GLU A 106 -6.78 6.80 12.85
CA GLU A 106 -6.82 5.88 11.71
C GLU A 106 -5.42 5.45 11.30
N VAL A 107 -5.14 4.16 11.32
CA VAL A 107 -3.84 3.60 10.93
C VAL A 107 -3.92 2.90 9.58
N TRP A 108 -3.01 3.22 8.68
CA TRP A 108 -2.94 2.63 7.35
C TRP A 108 -1.54 2.11 7.02
N ILE A 109 -1.46 0.89 6.50
CA ILE A 109 -0.23 0.36 5.90
C ILE A 109 -0.18 0.79 4.44
N CYS A 110 0.96 1.38 4.04
CA CYS A 110 1.21 1.88 2.69
C CYS A 110 2.37 1.08 2.09
N SER A 111 2.06 0.16 1.16
CA SER A 111 3.06 -0.77 0.64
C SER A 111 3.10 -0.80 -0.88
N GLY A 112 4.16 -1.37 -1.44
CA GLY A 112 4.37 -1.46 -2.88
C GLY A 112 5.82 -1.29 -3.32
N GLN A 113 6.01 -0.72 -4.52
CA GLN A 113 7.33 -0.50 -5.08
C GLN A 113 7.70 0.99 -5.19
N SER A 114 8.54 1.36 -6.14
CA SER A 114 9.12 2.70 -6.26
C SER A 114 8.10 3.85 -6.29
N ASN A 115 6.93 3.65 -6.89
CA ASN A 115 5.88 4.68 -6.94
C ASN A 115 5.15 4.88 -5.60
N MET A 116 5.16 3.87 -4.71
CA MET A 116 4.81 4.04 -3.30
C MET A 116 5.98 4.58 -2.48
N GLU A 117 7.20 4.15 -2.77
CA GLU A 117 8.40 4.54 -2.02
C GLU A 117 8.86 5.98 -2.29
N MET A 118 8.57 6.52 -3.48
CA MET A 118 9.09 7.82 -3.93
C MET A 118 8.77 8.92 -2.93
N GLN A 119 9.84 9.49 -2.37
CA GLN A 119 9.75 10.54 -1.36
C GLN A 119 9.19 11.84 -1.95
N MET A 120 8.65 12.72 -1.12
CA MET A 120 8.13 14.02 -1.54
C MET A 120 9.20 14.87 -2.27
N LYS A 121 10.46 14.79 -1.87
CA LYS A 121 11.58 15.42 -2.58
C LYS A 121 11.86 14.85 -3.97
N GLY A 122 11.21 13.74 -4.34
CA GLY A 122 11.48 13.02 -5.57
C GLY A 122 12.71 12.10 -5.50
N PHE A 123 12.98 11.41 -6.61
CA PHE A 123 14.24 10.74 -6.88
C PHE A 123 15.19 11.64 -7.65
N LYS A 124 16.45 11.23 -7.81
CA LYS A 124 17.44 12.01 -8.57
C LYS A 124 16.91 12.32 -9.99
N MET A 125 16.80 13.59 -10.33
CA MET A 125 16.27 14.10 -11.60
C MET A 125 14.79 13.78 -11.88
N GLN A 126 14.05 13.32 -10.89
CA GLN A 126 12.64 12.96 -10.99
C GLN A 126 11.87 13.63 -9.84
N PRO A 127 11.48 14.91 -9.99
CA PRO A 127 10.77 15.63 -8.94
C PRO A 127 9.32 15.14 -8.80
N VAL A 128 8.75 15.31 -7.61
CA VAL A 128 7.30 15.26 -7.40
C VAL A 128 6.72 16.64 -7.69
N GLU A 129 5.60 16.69 -8.41
CA GLU A 129 4.89 17.93 -8.71
C GLU A 129 4.26 18.53 -7.44
N GLY A 130 4.35 19.84 -7.29
CA GLY A 130 3.77 20.55 -6.15
C GLY A 130 4.52 20.39 -4.82
N THR A 131 5.76 19.83 -4.83
CA THR A 131 6.54 19.61 -3.60
C THR A 131 6.75 20.90 -2.80
N THR A 132 7.10 22.01 -3.44
CA THR A 132 7.40 23.27 -2.75
C THR A 132 6.17 23.81 -2.02
N GLU A 133 5.04 23.85 -2.71
CA GLU A 133 3.77 24.30 -2.16
C GLU A 133 3.32 23.41 -0.99
N GLU A 134 3.55 22.11 -1.11
CA GLU A 134 3.17 21.16 -0.08
C GLU A 134 4.03 21.30 1.18
N LEU A 135 5.35 21.44 1.06
CA LEU A 135 6.24 21.62 2.20
C LEU A 135 5.94 22.91 2.99
N LEU A 136 5.39 23.94 2.33
CA LEU A 136 4.94 25.15 3.01
C LEU A 136 3.68 24.97 3.87
N ARG A 137 2.91 23.87 3.66
CA ARG A 137 1.58 23.65 4.27
C ARG A 137 1.48 22.35 5.06
N CYS A 138 2.53 21.52 5.05
CA CYS A 138 2.48 20.14 5.53
C CYS A 138 2.47 19.97 7.05
N LYS A 139 2.64 21.06 7.84
CA LYS A 139 2.74 20.96 9.30
C LYS A 139 1.40 20.53 9.92
N ASP A 140 1.35 19.28 10.39
CA ASP A 140 0.20 18.69 11.07
C ASP A 140 0.66 17.66 12.12
N LYS A 141 0.52 18.01 13.40
CA LYS A 141 0.89 17.11 14.50
C LYS A 141 -0.01 15.88 14.64
N SER A 142 -1.16 15.87 13.99
CA SER A 142 -2.09 14.74 13.98
C SER A 142 -1.89 13.81 12.78
N LEU A 143 -0.99 14.14 11.85
CA LEU A 143 -0.52 13.24 10.80
C LEU A 143 0.85 12.69 11.23
N ARG A 144 0.92 11.37 11.42
CA ARG A 144 2.13 10.68 11.90
C ARG A 144 2.67 9.74 10.84
N LEU A 145 3.97 9.77 10.66
CA LEU A 145 4.69 9.18 9.55
C LEU A 145 5.71 8.17 10.07
N PHE A 146 5.61 6.91 9.64
CA PHE A 146 6.58 5.87 9.96
C PHE A 146 7.09 5.23 8.66
N THR A 147 8.39 5.30 8.41
CA THR A 147 9.02 4.62 7.27
C THR A 147 9.82 3.42 7.75
N VAL A 148 9.41 2.23 7.33
CA VAL A 148 10.17 1.00 7.53
C VAL A 148 11.41 1.03 6.65
N LYS A 149 12.60 0.91 7.25
CA LYS A 149 13.86 0.80 6.50
C LYS A 149 13.90 -0.52 5.73
N ARG A 150 14.41 -0.45 4.50
CA ARG A 150 14.52 -1.61 3.61
C ARG A 150 15.27 -2.76 4.27
N LYS A 151 14.65 -3.93 4.29
CA LYS A 151 15.24 -5.17 4.80
C LYS A 151 14.66 -6.35 4.06
N ALA A 152 15.51 -7.14 3.42
CA ALA A 152 15.16 -8.45 2.88
C ALA A 152 15.66 -9.55 3.83
N SER A 153 14.89 -10.62 3.99
CA SER A 153 15.25 -11.75 4.85
C SER A 153 14.65 -13.04 4.31
N LEU A 154 15.40 -14.15 4.39
CA LEU A 154 14.85 -15.48 4.08
C LEU A 154 13.97 -15.99 5.23
N ALA A 155 14.27 -15.63 6.46
CA ALA A 155 13.47 -15.96 7.63
C ALA A 155 12.61 -14.76 8.06
N PRO A 156 11.40 -14.98 8.61
CA PRO A 156 10.62 -13.92 9.21
C PRO A 156 11.39 -13.20 10.33
N LEU A 157 11.38 -11.87 10.30
CA LEU A 157 11.94 -11.05 11.38
C LEU A 157 10.83 -10.64 12.35
N ASP A 158 11.22 -10.31 13.59
CA ASP A 158 10.29 -9.92 14.67
C ASP A 158 10.19 -8.40 14.85
N ASP A 159 11.09 -7.62 14.24
CA ASP A 159 11.11 -6.15 14.38
C ASP A 159 11.58 -5.48 13.08
N VAL A 160 11.25 -4.21 12.97
CA VAL A 160 11.64 -3.32 11.86
C VAL A 160 12.55 -2.21 12.39
N THR A 161 13.20 -1.48 11.47
CA THR A 161 13.88 -0.23 11.79
C THR A 161 13.07 0.92 11.24
N GLY A 162 12.78 1.92 12.06
CA GLY A 162 12.03 3.11 11.73
C GLY A 162 11.76 3.96 12.97
N GLN A 163 11.10 5.07 12.79
CA GLN A 163 10.61 5.93 13.87
C GLN A 163 9.34 6.64 13.43
N TRP A 164 8.50 7.04 14.38
CA TRP A 164 7.35 7.89 14.15
C TRP A 164 7.76 9.34 14.20
N ASP A 165 7.42 10.09 13.16
CA ASP A 165 7.62 11.53 13.07
C ASP A 165 6.27 12.24 12.96
N GLU A 166 6.17 13.44 13.53
CA GLU A 166 5.08 14.37 13.21
C GLU A 166 5.28 14.91 11.79
N ALA A 167 4.19 15.21 11.08
CA ALA A 167 4.31 15.82 9.77
C ALA A 167 4.81 17.26 9.88
N ASP A 168 5.98 17.50 9.35
CA ASP A 168 6.59 18.82 9.13
C ASP A 168 7.38 18.84 7.82
N ALA A 169 7.99 19.97 7.49
CA ALA A 169 8.73 20.08 6.22
C ALA A 169 9.92 19.10 6.11
N ALA A 170 10.57 18.74 7.21
CA ALA A 170 11.70 17.82 7.20
C ALA A 170 11.24 16.38 7.02
N SER A 171 10.30 15.94 7.86
CA SER A 171 9.75 14.57 7.82
C SER A 171 9.00 14.28 6.53
N VAL A 172 8.11 15.19 6.08
CA VAL A 172 7.33 15.04 4.84
C VAL A 172 8.22 15.03 3.61
N ARG A 173 9.27 15.86 3.57
CA ARG A 173 10.22 15.89 2.46
C ARG A 173 10.86 14.52 2.16
N ASP A 174 11.10 13.74 3.20
CA ASP A 174 11.76 12.43 3.12
C ASP A 174 10.78 11.26 3.23
N PHE A 175 9.48 11.51 3.32
CA PHE A 175 8.43 10.52 3.38
C PHE A 175 7.83 10.23 2.00
N SER A 176 7.15 9.08 1.83
CA SER A 176 6.39 8.71 0.64
C SER A 176 5.41 9.81 0.24
N ALA A 177 5.55 10.35 -0.96
CA ALA A 177 4.61 11.35 -1.46
C ALA A 177 3.19 10.78 -1.64
N THR A 178 3.08 9.58 -2.20
CA THR A 178 1.79 8.89 -2.41
C THR A 178 1.07 8.64 -1.08
N ALA A 179 1.77 8.08 -0.09
CA ALA A 179 1.18 7.83 1.22
C ALA A 179 0.84 9.12 1.96
N TYR A 180 1.70 10.14 1.86
CA TYR A 180 1.44 11.45 2.46
C TYR A 180 0.16 12.10 1.93
N TYR A 181 -0.02 12.17 0.61
CA TYR A 181 -1.23 12.75 0.01
C TYR A 181 -2.50 11.96 0.38
N PHE A 182 -2.39 10.63 0.48
CA PHE A 182 -3.49 9.79 0.99
C PHE A 182 -3.85 10.16 2.43
N GLY A 183 -2.89 10.16 3.35
CA GLY A 183 -3.15 10.45 4.76
C GLY A 183 -3.60 11.89 5.00
N ARG A 184 -3.02 12.85 4.27
CA ARG A 184 -3.44 14.26 4.32
C ARG A 184 -4.89 14.44 3.90
N ALA A 185 -5.33 13.78 2.82
CA ALA A 185 -6.72 13.86 2.37
C ALA A 185 -7.69 13.25 3.41
N LEU A 186 -7.31 12.13 4.06
CA LEU A 186 -8.09 11.58 5.17
C LEU A 186 -8.15 12.56 6.36
N ARG A 187 -7.02 13.16 6.74
CA ARG A 187 -6.96 14.15 7.83
C ARG A 187 -7.91 15.32 7.58
N MET A 188 -7.93 15.86 6.36
CA MET A 188 -8.76 16.99 5.98
C MET A 188 -10.26 16.68 6.05
N GLN A 189 -10.66 15.45 5.73
CA GLN A 189 -12.07 15.07 5.65
C GLN A 189 -12.63 14.50 6.95
N LEU A 190 -11.81 13.78 7.72
CA LEU A 190 -12.27 13.07 8.92
C LEU A 190 -11.98 13.84 10.20
N ASP A 191 -11.05 14.78 10.17
CA ASP A 191 -10.54 15.54 11.33
C ASP A 191 -10.13 14.66 12.52
N VAL A 192 -9.55 13.48 12.24
CA VAL A 192 -9.01 12.54 13.23
C VAL A 192 -7.51 12.33 13.01
N PRO A 193 -6.73 11.96 14.03
CA PRO A 193 -5.34 11.58 13.83
C PRO A 193 -5.20 10.46 12.79
N VAL A 194 -4.14 10.53 11.96
CA VAL A 194 -3.83 9.51 10.96
C VAL A 194 -2.38 9.07 11.10
N GLY A 195 -2.16 7.77 11.23
CA GLY A 195 -0.85 7.13 11.23
C GLY A 195 -0.61 6.36 9.92
N LEU A 196 0.49 6.66 9.25
CA LEU A 196 0.90 6.01 8.01
C LEU A 196 2.18 5.20 8.24
N ILE A 197 2.10 3.89 8.00
CA ILE A 197 3.26 2.99 8.06
C ILE A 197 3.64 2.62 6.64
N VAL A 198 4.71 3.22 6.12
CA VAL A 198 5.23 2.94 4.77
C VAL A 198 6.22 1.79 4.82
N THR A 199 5.92 0.73 4.08
CA THR A 199 6.80 -0.40 3.81
C THR A 199 6.83 -0.66 2.32
N ALA A 200 7.82 -0.10 1.62
CA ALA A 200 7.93 -0.13 0.17
C ALA A 200 9.39 -0.27 -0.27
N TRP A 201 9.61 -0.88 -1.45
CA TRP A 201 10.95 -1.00 -2.02
C TRP A 201 10.88 -0.94 -3.55
N GLY A 202 11.57 0.04 -4.15
CA GLY A 202 11.62 0.25 -5.59
C GLY A 202 12.06 -0.99 -6.36
N GLY A 203 11.35 -1.30 -7.46
CA GLY A 203 11.61 -2.48 -8.28
C GLY A 203 11.21 -3.81 -7.63
N SER A 204 10.37 -3.78 -6.59
CA SER A 204 9.90 -5.02 -5.97
C SER A 204 8.81 -5.70 -6.79
N ALA A 205 8.91 -7.03 -6.85
CA ALA A 205 7.88 -7.91 -7.38
C ALA A 205 6.79 -8.17 -6.33
N CYS A 206 5.56 -8.42 -6.76
CA CYS A 206 4.45 -8.76 -5.85
C CYS A 206 4.78 -10.02 -5.02
N GLU A 207 5.44 -10.99 -5.63
CA GLU A 207 5.88 -12.26 -5.01
C GLU A 207 6.79 -12.04 -3.79
N ALA A 208 7.54 -10.95 -3.75
CA ALA A 208 8.43 -10.64 -2.64
C ALA A 208 7.68 -10.28 -1.34
N TRP A 209 6.42 -9.85 -1.45
CA TRP A 209 5.54 -9.45 -0.35
C TRP A 209 4.59 -10.56 0.12
N MET A 210 4.91 -11.82 -0.19
CA MET A 210 4.09 -12.99 0.08
C MET A 210 4.85 -14.04 0.89
N LYS A 211 4.10 -14.87 1.64
CA LYS A 211 4.67 -16.09 2.26
C LYS A 211 4.86 -17.19 1.23
N ALA A 212 5.81 -18.08 1.48
CA ALA A 212 6.10 -19.23 0.61
C ALA A 212 4.86 -20.10 0.36
N ASP A 213 4.05 -20.33 1.39
CA ASP A 213 2.84 -21.16 1.27
C ASP A 213 1.80 -20.58 0.31
N TRP A 214 1.67 -19.25 0.25
CA TRP A 214 0.74 -18.59 -0.67
C TRP A 214 1.20 -18.67 -2.13
N LEU A 215 2.51 -18.79 -2.33
CA LEU A 215 3.13 -18.90 -3.66
C LEU A 215 3.06 -20.31 -4.26
N LYS A 216 2.69 -21.33 -3.48
CA LYS A 216 2.54 -22.71 -3.99
C LYS A 216 1.53 -22.84 -5.14
N ALA A 217 0.54 -21.96 -5.21
CA ALA A 217 -0.43 -21.91 -6.30
C ALA A 217 0.15 -21.34 -7.61
N PHE A 218 1.39 -20.81 -7.61
CA PHE A 218 2.03 -20.14 -8.74
C PHE A 218 3.31 -20.90 -9.15
N PRO A 219 3.22 -21.98 -9.95
CA PRO A 219 4.34 -22.87 -10.23
C PRO A 219 5.47 -22.21 -11.03
N LYS A 220 5.21 -21.06 -11.65
CA LYS A 220 6.25 -20.25 -12.32
C LYS A 220 7.15 -19.48 -11.34
N VAL A 221 6.78 -19.40 -10.07
CA VAL A 221 7.54 -18.68 -9.04
C VAL A 221 8.54 -19.64 -8.38
N THR A 222 9.82 -19.32 -8.47
CA THR A 222 10.89 -20.11 -7.84
C THR A 222 11.25 -19.48 -6.50
N LEU A 223 11.11 -20.24 -5.41
CA LEU A 223 11.49 -19.81 -4.08
C LEU A 223 13.03 -19.82 -3.90
N PRO A 224 13.60 -18.82 -3.20
CA PRO A 224 15.04 -18.82 -2.90
C PRO A 224 15.42 -19.99 -2.00
N GLN A 225 16.59 -20.59 -2.26
CA GLN A 225 17.13 -21.71 -1.48
C GLN A 225 18.28 -21.26 -0.56
N SER A 226 18.82 -20.07 -0.80
CA SER A 226 20.00 -19.58 -0.09
C SER A 226 20.06 -18.05 -0.02
N ASP A 227 20.86 -17.52 0.89
CA ASP A 227 21.19 -16.10 0.94
C ASP A 227 21.84 -15.59 -0.36
N ALA A 228 22.54 -16.44 -1.08
CA ALA A 228 23.14 -16.07 -2.36
C ALA A 228 22.06 -15.79 -3.43
N ASP A 229 20.97 -16.54 -3.43
CA ASP A 229 19.83 -16.31 -4.33
C ASP A 229 19.15 -14.98 -4.00
N MET A 230 18.93 -14.70 -2.71
CA MET A 230 18.34 -13.44 -2.27
C MET A 230 19.23 -12.22 -2.61
N LYS A 231 20.55 -12.32 -2.45
CA LYS A 231 21.47 -11.18 -2.64
C LYS A 231 21.52 -10.64 -4.07
N LYS A 232 21.16 -11.43 -5.08
CA LYS A 232 21.19 -11.00 -6.49
C LYS A 232 20.21 -9.86 -6.78
N LEU A 233 18.96 -10.00 -6.34
CA LEU A 233 17.91 -8.99 -6.51
C LEU A 233 16.95 -9.05 -5.31
N GLN A 234 17.38 -8.50 -4.17
CA GLN A 234 16.68 -8.61 -2.89
C GLN A 234 15.20 -8.22 -2.95
N GLN A 235 14.90 -7.14 -3.67
CA GLN A 235 13.54 -6.60 -3.79
C GLN A 235 12.62 -7.45 -4.69
N ARG A 236 13.18 -8.33 -5.53
CA ARG A 236 12.43 -9.26 -6.39
C ARG A 236 12.37 -10.67 -5.82
N CYS A 237 13.18 -10.93 -4.79
CA CYS A 237 13.28 -12.26 -4.22
C CYS A 237 11.95 -12.65 -3.56
N PRO A 238 11.27 -13.70 -4.02
CA PRO A 238 10.03 -14.16 -3.43
C PRO A 238 10.16 -14.33 -1.91
N THR A 239 9.16 -13.88 -1.17
CA THR A 239 9.06 -13.89 0.29
C THR A 239 9.95 -12.92 1.07
N ALA A 240 11.04 -12.43 0.47
CA ALA A 240 12.10 -11.76 1.23
C ALA A 240 11.66 -10.43 1.86
N LEU A 241 10.77 -9.67 1.21
CA LEU A 241 10.25 -8.42 1.75
C LEU A 241 9.11 -8.66 2.73
N TYR A 242 8.29 -9.70 2.49
CA TYR A 242 7.34 -10.12 3.51
C TYR A 242 8.06 -10.46 4.82
N ASN A 243 9.05 -11.33 4.77
CA ASN A 243 9.80 -11.75 5.95
C ASN A 243 10.53 -10.59 6.64
N GLY A 244 11.13 -9.68 5.86
CA GLY A 244 11.99 -8.62 6.37
C GLY A 244 11.27 -7.35 6.81
N GLN A 245 10.08 -7.07 6.27
CA GLN A 245 9.42 -5.77 6.47
C GLN A 245 7.94 -5.89 6.85
N MET A 246 7.21 -6.87 6.29
CA MET A 246 5.78 -7.00 6.53
C MET A 246 5.49 -7.88 7.76
N ASN A 247 6.19 -9.00 7.90
CA ASN A 247 5.99 -9.94 9.00
C ASN A 247 6.09 -9.28 10.38
N PRO A 248 7.07 -8.40 10.66
CA PRO A 248 7.16 -7.74 11.95
C PRO A 248 5.96 -6.83 12.29
N LEU A 249 5.23 -6.36 11.28
CA LEU A 249 4.07 -5.48 11.44
C LEU A 249 2.76 -6.25 11.64
N VAL A 250 2.77 -7.57 11.39
CA VAL A 250 1.57 -8.41 11.54
C VAL A 250 1.04 -8.32 12.97
N GLY A 251 -0.26 -8.03 13.07
CA GLY A 251 -0.92 -7.84 14.36
C GLY A 251 -1.00 -6.38 14.82
N TYR A 252 -0.24 -5.44 14.23
CA TYR A 252 -0.45 -4.02 14.48
C TYR A 252 -1.83 -3.62 13.96
N SER A 253 -2.71 -3.20 14.88
CA SER A 253 -4.10 -2.92 14.52
C SER A 253 -4.19 -1.74 13.59
N MET A 254 -4.88 -1.93 12.46
CA MET A 254 -4.97 -0.93 11.39
C MET A 254 -6.38 -0.86 10.80
N ARG A 255 -6.70 0.24 10.12
CA ARG A 255 -7.92 0.35 9.33
C ARG A 255 -7.85 -0.46 8.05
N GLY A 256 -6.74 -0.38 7.34
CA GLY A 256 -6.58 -1.03 6.04
C GLY A 256 -5.21 -0.81 5.42
N ALA A 257 -5.09 -1.17 4.15
CA ALA A 257 -3.85 -1.02 3.40
C ALA A 257 -4.06 -0.30 2.06
N ILE A 258 -3.05 0.48 1.64
CA ILE A 258 -2.93 1.01 0.29
C ILE A 258 -1.72 0.40 -0.42
N TRP A 259 -1.85 0.17 -1.74
CA TRP A 259 -0.86 -0.53 -2.52
C TRP A 259 -0.57 0.16 -3.86
N TYR A 260 0.72 0.35 -4.18
CA TYR A 260 1.11 0.86 -5.49
C TYR A 260 2.31 0.06 -6.02
N GLN A 261 2.01 -0.93 -6.86
CA GLN A 261 2.97 -1.86 -7.44
C GLN A 261 2.39 -2.45 -8.72
N GLY A 262 3.24 -2.91 -9.63
CA GLY A 262 2.84 -3.63 -10.83
C GLY A 262 3.90 -3.56 -11.91
N GLU A 263 4.68 -2.49 -11.98
CA GLU A 263 5.63 -2.23 -13.05
C GLU A 263 6.68 -3.35 -13.18
N ASP A 264 7.12 -3.94 -12.06
CA ASP A 264 8.03 -5.08 -12.08
C ASP A 264 7.37 -6.38 -12.60
N ASN A 265 6.04 -6.49 -12.50
CA ASN A 265 5.30 -7.65 -12.96
C ASN A 265 4.79 -7.54 -14.40
N VAL A 266 5.08 -6.48 -15.16
CA VAL A 266 4.64 -6.30 -16.56
C VAL A 266 5.07 -7.49 -17.43
N THR A 267 6.27 -8.03 -17.23
CA THR A 267 6.79 -9.17 -18.00
C THR A 267 6.08 -10.50 -17.72
N ARG A 268 5.21 -10.56 -16.73
CA ARG A 268 4.46 -11.75 -16.29
C ARG A 268 3.05 -11.37 -15.79
N ALA A 269 2.39 -10.54 -16.59
CA ALA A 269 1.07 -10.01 -16.26
C ALA A 269 -0.03 -11.08 -16.18
N ASP A 270 0.10 -12.18 -16.90
CA ASP A 270 -0.91 -13.21 -17.12
C ASP A 270 -1.58 -13.76 -15.85
N TYR A 271 -0.89 -13.81 -14.72
CA TYR A 271 -1.42 -14.30 -13.44
C TYR A 271 -1.43 -13.24 -12.33
N TYR A 272 -1.19 -11.96 -12.66
CA TYR A 272 -1.04 -10.91 -11.64
C TYR A 272 -2.31 -10.68 -10.81
N ALA A 273 -3.49 -10.77 -11.40
CA ALA A 273 -4.76 -10.62 -10.67
C ALA A 273 -4.90 -11.68 -9.56
N ASP A 274 -4.64 -12.94 -9.89
CA ASP A 274 -4.70 -14.05 -8.94
C ASP A 274 -3.60 -13.96 -7.88
N LEU A 275 -2.39 -13.52 -8.29
CA LEU A 275 -1.25 -13.31 -7.40
C LEU A 275 -1.56 -12.23 -6.34
N MET A 276 -2.09 -11.07 -6.77
CA MET A 276 -2.46 -9.99 -5.87
C MET A 276 -3.62 -10.41 -4.96
N ALA A 277 -4.60 -11.14 -5.47
CA ALA A 277 -5.68 -11.68 -4.67
C ALA A 277 -5.18 -12.65 -3.58
N ALA A 278 -4.24 -13.53 -3.92
CA ALA A 278 -3.61 -14.44 -2.97
C ALA A 278 -2.80 -13.68 -1.91
N MET A 279 -2.06 -12.64 -2.31
CA MET A 279 -1.32 -11.77 -1.38
C MET A 279 -2.26 -11.11 -0.36
N VAL A 280 -3.32 -10.45 -0.82
CA VAL A 280 -4.27 -9.75 0.07
C VAL A 280 -5.00 -10.72 0.99
N LYS A 281 -5.45 -11.87 0.46
CA LYS A 281 -6.04 -12.94 1.27
C LYS A 281 -5.07 -13.41 2.35
N GLY A 282 -3.81 -13.58 2.01
CA GLY A 282 -2.75 -13.97 2.93
C GLY A 282 -2.52 -12.93 4.02
N TRP A 283 -2.37 -11.65 3.66
CA TRP A 283 -2.25 -10.56 4.65
C TRP A 283 -3.44 -10.54 5.61
N ARG A 284 -4.68 -10.62 5.12
CA ARG A 284 -5.89 -10.65 5.94
C ARG A 284 -5.91 -11.84 6.91
N SER A 285 -5.47 -12.99 6.44
CA SER A 285 -5.34 -14.19 7.29
C SER A 285 -4.37 -14.01 8.44
N GLU A 286 -3.24 -13.33 8.21
CA GLU A 286 -2.22 -13.06 9.23
C GLU A 286 -2.66 -11.98 10.22
N TRP A 287 -3.27 -10.88 9.73
CA TRP A 287 -3.76 -9.81 10.60
C TRP A 287 -4.98 -10.21 11.43
N LYS A 288 -5.78 -11.17 10.97
CA LYS A 288 -7.02 -11.64 11.64
C LYS A 288 -8.03 -10.52 11.93
N GLN A 289 -8.03 -9.47 11.10
CA GLN A 289 -8.94 -8.34 11.19
C GLN A 289 -10.05 -8.38 10.12
N GLY A 290 -10.40 -9.58 9.63
CA GLY A 290 -11.41 -9.78 8.57
C GLY A 290 -10.96 -9.20 7.23
N ASP A 291 -11.94 -8.86 6.39
CA ASP A 291 -11.71 -8.28 5.08
C ASP A 291 -11.44 -6.76 5.19
N PHE A 292 -10.34 -6.37 5.82
CA PHE A 292 -9.96 -4.97 5.91
C PHE A 292 -9.84 -4.33 4.52
N PRO A 293 -10.14 -3.01 4.38
CA PRO A 293 -10.07 -2.29 3.11
C PRO A 293 -8.69 -2.38 2.46
N PHE A 294 -8.68 -2.63 1.14
CA PHE A 294 -7.47 -2.66 0.33
C PHE A 294 -7.65 -1.78 -0.91
N TYR A 295 -7.01 -0.62 -0.93
CA TYR A 295 -7.06 0.30 -2.06
C TYR A 295 -5.73 0.30 -2.80
N TYR A 296 -5.77 0.32 -4.14
CA TYR A 296 -4.54 0.24 -4.90
C TYR A 296 -4.57 1.08 -6.17
N CYS A 297 -3.40 1.53 -6.59
CA CYS A 297 -3.23 2.21 -7.85
C CYS A 297 -3.10 1.22 -9.00
N GLN A 298 -3.80 1.47 -10.10
CA GLN A 298 -3.42 0.96 -11.39
C GLN A 298 -2.08 1.58 -11.79
N ILE A 299 -1.16 0.81 -12.42
CA ILE A 299 0.08 1.40 -12.93
C ILE A 299 -0.21 2.49 -13.96
N ALA A 300 0.51 3.59 -13.85
CA ALA A 300 0.39 4.69 -14.80
C ALA A 300 1.02 4.33 -16.15
N PRO A 301 0.53 4.90 -17.28
CA PRO A 301 1.15 4.73 -18.59
C PRO A 301 2.62 5.17 -18.62
N TYR A 302 3.47 4.37 -19.27
CA TYR A 302 4.89 4.62 -19.48
C TYR A 302 5.35 3.85 -20.72
N ASP A 303 6.29 4.40 -21.48
CA ASP A 303 6.87 3.70 -22.63
C ASP A 303 7.94 2.68 -22.17
N TYR A 304 7.54 1.43 -22.05
CA TYR A 304 8.42 0.34 -21.60
C TYR A 304 9.52 -0.04 -22.62
N SER A 305 9.43 0.42 -23.86
CA SER A 305 10.50 0.23 -24.85
C SER A 305 11.82 0.86 -24.39
N LEU A 306 11.73 1.96 -23.61
CA LEU A 306 12.88 2.66 -23.06
C LEU A 306 13.76 1.81 -22.11
N ILE A 307 13.21 0.73 -21.58
CA ILE A 307 13.92 -0.24 -20.74
C ILE A 307 14.06 -1.61 -21.40
N LYS A 308 13.93 -1.66 -22.74
CA LYS A 308 14.05 -2.86 -23.56
C LYS A 308 13.01 -3.94 -23.25
N TRP A 309 11.79 -3.51 -22.96
CA TRP A 309 10.63 -4.37 -22.72
C TRP A 309 9.55 -4.20 -23.80
N GLU A 310 9.95 -3.80 -25.02
CA GLU A 310 9.08 -3.58 -26.18
C GLU A 310 8.25 -4.80 -26.59
N GLN A 311 8.69 -6.02 -26.22
CA GLN A 311 7.92 -7.24 -26.43
C GLN A 311 6.74 -7.43 -25.47
N TYR A 312 6.67 -6.60 -24.42
CA TYR A 312 5.59 -6.63 -23.46
C TYR A 312 4.70 -5.40 -23.64
N ASN A 313 3.44 -5.53 -23.27
CA ASN A 313 2.50 -4.42 -23.23
C ASN A 313 1.90 -4.31 -21.83
N SER A 314 2.21 -3.23 -21.15
CA SER A 314 1.75 -2.98 -19.77
C SER A 314 0.23 -2.83 -19.64
N ALA A 315 -0.49 -2.61 -20.76
CA ALA A 315 -1.94 -2.62 -20.76
C ALA A 315 -2.53 -3.97 -20.31
N TYR A 316 -1.83 -5.08 -20.56
CA TYR A 316 -2.24 -6.39 -20.01
C TYR A 316 -2.14 -6.43 -18.49
N LEU A 317 -1.13 -5.79 -17.90
CA LEU A 317 -1.05 -5.69 -16.44
C LEU A 317 -2.16 -4.79 -15.88
N ARG A 318 -2.46 -3.65 -16.52
CA ARG A 318 -3.58 -2.79 -16.12
C ARG A 318 -4.92 -3.53 -16.20
N GLU A 319 -5.12 -4.37 -17.20
CA GLU A 319 -6.27 -5.27 -17.30
C GLU A 319 -6.33 -6.24 -16.12
N GLN A 320 -5.21 -6.85 -15.74
CA GLN A 320 -5.15 -7.74 -14.57
C GLN A 320 -5.41 -7.01 -13.26
N GLN A 321 -4.93 -5.76 -13.13
CA GLN A 321 -5.25 -4.94 -11.97
C GLN A 321 -6.77 -4.64 -11.89
N ALA A 322 -7.40 -4.30 -13.02
CA ALA A 322 -8.85 -4.12 -13.08
C ALA A 322 -9.63 -5.42 -12.76
N LYS A 323 -9.10 -6.60 -13.18
CA LYS A 323 -9.67 -7.91 -12.84
C LYS A 323 -9.55 -8.21 -11.35
N ALA A 324 -8.42 -7.85 -10.73
CA ALA A 324 -8.18 -8.10 -9.31
C ALA A 324 -9.21 -7.41 -8.39
N GLU A 325 -9.76 -6.26 -8.78
CA GLU A 325 -10.85 -5.60 -8.04
C GLU A 325 -12.08 -6.50 -7.86
N LYS A 326 -12.36 -7.37 -8.84
CA LYS A 326 -13.47 -8.32 -8.77
C LYS A 326 -13.16 -9.57 -7.95
N LEU A 327 -11.89 -9.90 -7.77
CA LEU A 327 -11.41 -11.09 -7.04
C LEU A 327 -11.19 -10.82 -5.55
N ILE A 328 -10.95 -9.57 -5.18
CA ILE A 328 -10.58 -9.19 -3.81
C ILE A 328 -11.78 -8.50 -3.16
N PRO A 329 -12.47 -9.12 -2.18
CA PRO A 329 -13.51 -8.45 -1.42
C PRO A 329 -13.00 -7.15 -0.80
N ASN A 330 -13.87 -6.13 -0.65
CA ASN A 330 -13.52 -4.85 -0.03
C ASN A 330 -12.23 -4.22 -0.57
N ALA A 331 -12.03 -4.31 -1.89
CA ALA A 331 -10.92 -3.67 -2.59
C ALA A 331 -11.42 -2.77 -3.73
N ARG A 332 -10.71 -1.68 -4.00
CA ARG A 332 -11.00 -0.75 -5.09
C ARG A 332 -9.71 -0.24 -5.73
N MET A 333 -9.78 0.00 -7.03
CA MET A 333 -8.67 0.45 -7.85
C MET A 333 -8.76 1.94 -8.16
N ALA A 334 -7.71 2.70 -7.87
CA ALA A 334 -7.53 4.06 -8.33
C ALA A 334 -6.85 4.06 -9.70
N VAL A 335 -7.51 4.62 -10.70
CA VAL A 335 -7.01 4.68 -12.09
C VAL A 335 -6.07 5.87 -12.27
N LEU A 336 -4.94 5.66 -12.98
CA LEU A 336 -3.91 6.67 -13.21
C LEU A 336 -3.61 6.88 -14.72
N MET A 337 -4.58 6.66 -15.60
CA MET A 337 -4.38 6.76 -17.06
C MET A 337 -4.01 8.17 -17.55
N ASP A 338 -4.35 9.22 -16.80
CA ASP A 338 -4.05 10.65 -17.07
C ASP A 338 -2.81 11.16 -16.31
N ALA A 339 -2.24 10.33 -15.43
CA ALA A 339 -1.15 10.71 -14.53
C ALA A 339 0.22 10.14 -14.94
N GLY A 340 0.30 9.44 -16.07
CA GLY A 340 1.55 8.85 -16.58
C GLY A 340 2.58 9.88 -17.06
N LEU A 341 3.76 9.38 -17.39
CA LEU A 341 4.83 10.15 -18.01
C LEU A 341 5.55 9.26 -19.03
N GLU A 342 5.53 9.65 -20.32
CA GLU A 342 6.05 8.84 -21.42
C GLU A 342 7.49 8.38 -21.21
N TYR A 343 8.36 9.29 -20.78
CA TYR A 343 9.81 9.03 -20.60
C TYR A 343 10.20 8.86 -19.14
N GLY A 344 9.25 8.52 -18.26
CA GLY A 344 9.52 8.36 -16.84
C GLY A 344 8.59 7.36 -16.13
N ILE A 345 9.14 6.22 -15.71
CA ILE A 345 8.37 5.19 -14.99
C ILE A 345 7.86 5.66 -13.61
N HIS A 346 8.36 6.80 -13.12
CA HIS A 346 7.93 7.44 -11.89
C HIS A 346 7.20 8.75 -12.20
N PRO A 347 5.88 8.73 -12.40
CA PRO A 347 5.10 9.93 -12.66
C PRO A 347 5.30 10.99 -11.56
N ARG A 348 5.36 12.26 -11.96
CA ARG A 348 5.48 13.40 -11.03
C ARG A 348 4.21 13.63 -10.20
N LYS A 349 3.06 13.24 -10.75
CA LYS A 349 1.70 13.41 -10.20
C LYS A 349 1.41 12.40 -9.09
N LYS A 350 2.12 12.53 -7.93
CA LYS A 350 1.90 11.66 -6.76
C LYS A 350 0.66 12.03 -5.96
N ARG A 351 0.20 13.28 -6.09
CA ARG A 351 -1.03 13.76 -5.47
C ARG A 351 -2.23 12.96 -5.97
N GLU A 352 -2.35 12.81 -7.28
CA GLU A 352 -3.43 12.05 -7.91
C GLU A 352 -3.46 10.61 -7.42
N ALA A 353 -2.30 9.97 -7.27
CA ALA A 353 -2.25 8.61 -6.75
C ALA A 353 -2.75 8.51 -5.29
N GLY A 354 -2.25 9.39 -4.42
CA GLY A 354 -2.64 9.41 -3.01
C GLY A 354 -4.10 9.81 -2.80
N GLU A 355 -4.51 10.94 -3.36
CA GLU A 355 -5.86 11.49 -3.17
C GLU A 355 -6.94 10.58 -3.79
N ARG A 356 -6.70 9.94 -4.94
CA ARG A 356 -7.65 8.99 -5.55
C ARG A 356 -7.86 7.75 -4.67
N MET A 357 -6.82 7.22 -4.05
CA MET A 357 -7.00 6.15 -3.05
C MET A 357 -7.74 6.66 -1.82
N ALA A 358 -7.52 7.91 -1.40
CA ALA A 358 -8.25 8.51 -0.29
C ALA A 358 -9.74 8.71 -0.62
N LEU A 359 -10.10 9.15 -1.85
CA LEU A 359 -11.49 9.22 -2.29
C LEU A 359 -12.20 7.88 -2.15
N LEU A 360 -11.52 6.80 -2.58
CA LEU A 360 -12.07 5.44 -2.43
C LEU A 360 -12.24 5.05 -0.96
N ALA A 361 -11.27 5.39 -0.10
CA ALA A 361 -11.36 5.13 1.34
C ALA A 361 -12.49 5.94 1.98
N LEU A 362 -12.60 7.23 1.68
CA LEU A 362 -13.65 8.12 2.19
C LEU A 362 -15.03 7.60 1.81
N ALA A 363 -15.24 7.21 0.56
CA ALA A 363 -16.52 6.69 0.10
C ALA A 363 -16.85 5.31 0.70
N ASN A 364 -15.92 4.35 0.64
CA ASN A 364 -16.23 2.94 0.89
C ASN A 364 -15.92 2.47 2.32
N THR A 365 -14.96 3.09 3.02
CA THR A 365 -14.63 2.75 4.41
C THR A 365 -15.34 3.69 5.39
N TYR A 366 -15.36 4.99 5.08
CA TYR A 366 -15.88 6.02 6.00
C TYR A 366 -17.29 6.49 5.66
N GLY A 367 -17.87 6.09 4.53
CA GLY A 367 -19.23 6.41 4.13
C GLY A 367 -19.46 7.90 3.83
N VAL A 368 -18.41 8.65 3.49
CA VAL A 368 -18.50 10.06 3.12
C VAL A 368 -19.24 10.17 1.78
N LYS A 369 -20.35 10.90 1.81
CA LYS A 369 -21.19 11.07 0.61
C LYS A 369 -20.62 12.10 -0.36
N GLY A 370 -20.93 11.95 -1.65
CA GLY A 370 -20.53 12.91 -2.69
C GLY A 370 -19.10 12.72 -3.20
N MET A 371 -18.40 11.66 -2.77
CA MET A 371 -17.10 11.35 -3.35
C MET A 371 -17.26 10.79 -4.77
N PRO A 372 -16.46 11.26 -5.75
CA PRO A 372 -16.46 10.74 -7.12
C PRO A 372 -16.02 9.28 -7.17
N ASP A 373 -16.47 8.54 -8.18
CA ASP A 373 -16.11 7.15 -8.41
C ASP A 373 -15.61 6.93 -9.83
N PHE A 374 -14.76 5.92 -10.01
CA PHE A 374 -14.22 5.57 -11.31
C PHE A 374 -15.26 4.81 -12.14
N ALA A 375 -15.56 5.32 -13.35
CA ALA A 375 -16.35 4.57 -14.32
C ALA A 375 -15.55 3.36 -14.83
N VAL A 376 -16.21 2.22 -14.95
CA VAL A 376 -15.60 0.93 -15.34
C VAL A 376 -16.26 0.43 -16.61
N TYR A 377 -15.45 0.00 -17.60
CA TYR A 377 -15.95 -0.69 -18.78
C TYR A 377 -16.89 -1.83 -18.37
N LYS A 378 -18.10 -1.84 -18.95
CA LYS A 378 -19.13 -2.85 -18.69
C LYS A 378 -19.30 -3.81 -19.85
N SER A 379 -19.61 -3.27 -21.03
CA SER A 379 -19.93 -4.06 -22.21
C SER A 379 -19.81 -3.25 -23.50
N VAL A 380 -19.70 -3.96 -24.62
CA VAL A 380 -19.79 -3.41 -25.95
C VAL A 380 -20.95 -4.08 -26.70
N GLU A 381 -21.68 -3.32 -27.50
CA GLU A 381 -22.70 -3.79 -28.45
C GLU A 381 -22.29 -3.32 -29.84
N PHE A 382 -22.27 -4.22 -30.83
CA PHE A 382 -21.96 -3.88 -32.21
C PHE A 382 -23.27 -3.67 -33.00
N LYS A 383 -23.47 -2.47 -33.56
CA LYS A 383 -24.64 -2.06 -34.33
C LYS A 383 -24.20 -1.65 -35.73
N GLY A 384 -24.33 -2.57 -36.69
CA GLY A 384 -23.81 -2.34 -38.02
C GLY A 384 -22.30 -2.14 -38.01
N ASP A 385 -21.84 -0.95 -38.43
CA ASP A 385 -20.43 -0.57 -38.48
C ASP A 385 -19.95 0.20 -37.25
N THR A 386 -20.77 0.26 -36.20
CA THR A 386 -20.51 1.05 -34.98
C THR A 386 -20.48 0.16 -33.74
N ALA A 387 -19.44 0.32 -32.91
CA ALA A 387 -19.38 -0.24 -31.57
C ALA A 387 -19.92 0.76 -30.55
N VAL A 388 -20.78 0.31 -29.63
CA VAL A 388 -21.39 1.11 -28.57
C VAL A 388 -20.93 0.59 -27.22
N VAL A 389 -20.12 1.38 -26.52
CA VAL A 389 -19.52 1.04 -25.22
C VAL A 389 -20.37 1.60 -24.09
N SER A 390 -20.61 0.77 -23.07
CA SER A 390 -21.31 1.13 -21.84
C SER A 390 -20.39 0.97 -20.62
N PHE A 391 -20.64 1.76 -19.58
CA PHE A 391 -19.86 1.79 -18.35
C PHE A 391 -20.74 1.55 -17.12
N ASP A 392 -20.19 0.86 -16.12
CA ASP A 392 -20.73 0.80 -14.76
C ASP A 392 -20.15 1.95 -13.91
N ARG A 393 -20.81 2.28 -12.81
CA ARG A 393 -20.43 3.36 -11.88
C ARG A 393 -20.41 4.75 -12.52
N SER A 394 -20.95 4.91 -13.71
CA SER A 394 -21.10 6.20 -14.39
C SER A 394 -22.47 6.81 -14.06
N LYS A 395 -22.61 7.42 -12.90
CA LYS A 395 -23.84 8.15 -12.50
C LYS A 395 -24.00 9.44 -13.29
N GLU A 396 -22.88 10.09 -13.56
CA GLU A 396 -22.76 11.31 -14.34
C GLU A 396 -22.32 10.98 -15.78
N TRP A 397 -22.03 11.99 -16.55
CA TRP A 397 -21.63 11.87 -17.95
C TRP A 397 -20.18 11.43 -18.07
N VAL A 398 -19.90 10.51 -19.00
CA VAL A 398 -18.53 10.34 -19.51
C VAL A 398 -18.25 11.43 -20.54
N TYR A 399 -16.99 11.90 -20.63
CA TYR A 399 -16.58 12.96 -21.54
C TYR A 399 -15.11 12.79 -21.94
N PHE A 400 -14.70 13.42 -23.03
CA PHE A 400 -13.28 13.52 -23.40
C PHE A 400 -12.69 14.82 -22.87
N GLU A 401 -11.60 14.72 -22.12
CA GLU A 401 -10.96 15.85 -21.44
C GLU A 401 -10.54 16.96 -22.43
N ASN A 402 -10.03 16.59 -23.59
CA ASN A 402 -9.46 17.50 -24.58
C ASN A 402 -10.39 17.83 -25.76
N GLY A 403 -11.71 17.55 -25.67
CA GLY A 403 -12.64 17.87 -26.76
C GLY A 403 -13.83 16.94 -26.87
N THR A 404 -14.28 16.75 -28.12
CA THR A 404 -15.49 15.98 -28.42
C THR A 404 -15.22 14.59 -29.00
N THR A 405 -13.94 14.21 -29.15
CA THR A 405 -13.49 12.94 -29.72
C THR A 405 -12.21 12.45 -29.05
N SER A 406 -11.84 11.20 -29.30
CA SER A 406 -10.60 10.57 -28.81
C SER A 406 -9.90 9.83 -29.96
N GLU A 407 -8.57 9.92 -29.98
CA GLU A 407 -7.71 9.17 -30.91
C GLU A 407 -7.21 7.84 -30.31
N LEU A 408 -7.65 7.50 -29.10
CA LEU A 408 -7.15 6.35 -28.35
C LEU A 408 -7.96 5.06 -28.56
N PHE A 409 -8.97 5.13 -29.45
CA PHE A 409 -9.77 3.95 -29.80
C PHE A 409 -9.25 3.27 -31.06
N GLU A 410 -9.22 1.94 -31.01
CA GLU A 410 -8.88 1.07 -32.14
C GLU A 410 -9.99 0.05 -32.34
N VAL A 411 -10.26 -0.31 -33.61
CA VAL A 411 -11.34 -1.22 -34.02
C VAL A 411 -10.75 -2.34 -34.86
N ALA A 412 -11.16 -3.57 -34.62
CA ALA A 412 -10.82 -4.73 -35.45
C ALA A 412 -12.09 -5.46 -35.91
N GLY A 413 -12.00 -6.05 -37.10
CA GLY A 413 -12.97 -7.00 -37.65
C GLY A 413 -12.62 -8.45 -37.29
N SER A 414 -13.21 -9.40 -38.03
CA SER A 414 -12.94 -10.82 -37.90
C SER A 414 -11.50 -11.21 -38.28
N ASP A 415 -10.79 -10.36 -39.01
CA ASP A 415 -9.37 -10.48 -39.36
C ASP A 415 -8.41 -10.21 -38.18
N LYS A 416 -8.94 -9.70 -37.07
CA LYS A 416 -8.20 -9.34 -35.84
C LYS A 416 -7.14 -8.24 -36.03
N VAL A 417 -7.21 -7.49 -37.13
CA VAL A 417 -6.30 -6.37 -37.39
C VAL A 417 -6.90 -5.09 -36.83
N PHE A 418 -6.23 -4.46 -35.85
CA PHE A 418 -6.68 -3.22 -35.25
C PHE A 418 -6.31 -2.01 -36.11
N HIS A 419 -7.27 -1.16 -36.35
CA HIS A 419 -7.13 0.11 -37.03
C HIS A 419 -7.60 1.25 -36.11
N PRO A 420 -6.95 2.43 -36.14
CA PRO A 420 -7.45 3.60 -35.43
C PRO A 420 -8.90 3.90 -35.82
N ALA A 421 -9.71 4.23 -34.84
CA ALA A 421 -11.10 4.68 -35.11
C ALA A 421 -11.10 5.96 -35.97
N THR A 422 -12.02 6.05 -36.93
CA THR A 422 -12.17 7.24 -37.75
C THR A 422 -13.19 8.24 -37.20
N LYS A 423 -14.06 7.75 -36.31
CA LYS A 423 -15.02 8.58 -35.58
C LYS A 423 -15.31 8.01 -34.22
N VAL A 424 -15.17 8.86 -33.19
CA VAL A 424 -15.54 8.56 -31.83
C VAL A 424 -16.37 9.69 -31.27
N TRP A 425 -17.51 9.39 -30.64
CA TRP A 425 -18.37 10.40 -30.04
C TRP A 425 -19.10 9.85 -28.83
N ILE A 426 -19.66 10.71 -28.00
CA ILE A 426 -20.40 10.35 -26.81
C ILE A 426 -21.86 10.80 -26.96
N GLU A 427 -22.78 9.89 -26.61
CA GLU A 427 -24.17 10.22 -26.40
C GLU A 427 -24.59 9.71 -25.01
N ARG A 428 -24.94 10.63 -24.11
CA ARG A 428 -25.22 10.35 -22.70
C ARG A 428 -24.02 9.67 -22.03
N ASN A 429 -24.17 8.45 -21.48
CA ASN A 429 -23.13 7.68 -20.83
C ASN A 429 -22.58 6.55 -21.71
N ARG A 430 -22.57 6.73 -23.04
CA ARG A 430 -22.07 5.72 -23.99
C ARG A 430 -21.08 6.35 -24.95
N VAL A 431 -20.02 5.61 -25.22
CA VAL A 431 -19.05 5.95 -26.26
C VAL A 431 -19.36 5.16 -27.51
N TYR A 432 -19.47 5.84 -28.64
CA TYR A 432 -19.69 5.28 -29.94
C TYR A 432 -18.39 5.33 -30.73
N VAL A 433 -18.01 4.21 -31.32
CA VAL A 433 -16.74 4.06 -32.04
C VAL A 433 -16.96 3.46 -33.40
N LYS A 434 -16.42 4.11 -34.44
CA LYS A 434 -16.52 3.68 -35.83
C LYS A 434 -15.15 3.76 -36.52
N CYS A 435 -14.90 2.81 -37.43
CA CYS A 435 -13.72 2.81 -38.28
C CYS A 435 -14.14 2.53 -39.75
N ASP A 436 -13.83 3.44 -40.66
CA ASP A 436 -14.22 3.29 -42.08
C ASP A 436 -13.58 2.08 -42.77
N LYS A 437 -12.43 1.63 -42.27
CA LYS A 437 -11.74 0.42 -42.75
C LYS A 437 -12.38 -0.87 -42.25
N VAL A 438 -13.22 -0.82 -41.20
CA VAL A 438 -13.82 -2.00 -40.56
C VAL A 438 -15.35 -1.92 -40.65
N LYS A 439 -15.93 -2.55 -41.66
CA LYS A 439 -17.37 -2.52 -41.89
C LYS A 439 -18.18 -3.39 -40.89
N GLN A 440 -17.57 -4.40 -40.34
CA GLN A 440 -18.16 -5.31 -39.35
C GLN A 440 -17.22 -5.41 -38.15
N PRO A 441 -17.30 -4.48 -37.19
CA PRO A 441 -16.47 -4.49 -36.03
C PRO A 441 -16.76 -5.73 -35.15
N ALA A 442 -15.71 -6.39 -34.68
CA ALA A 442 -15.76 -7.54 -33.78
C ALA A 442 -15.06 -7.26 -32.43
N ALA A 443 -14.16 -6.27 -32.41
CA ALA A 443 -13.47 -5.85 -31.19
C ALA A 443 -13.09 -4.37 -31.22
N ILE A 444 -12.98 -3.78 -30.04
CA ILE A 444 -12.40 -2.46 -29.83
C ILE A 444 -11.40 -2.48 -28.68
N ARG A 445 -10.46 -1.53 -28.73
CA ARG A 445 -9.51 -1.22 -27.65
C ARG A 445 -9.54 0.27 -27.35
N TYR A 446 -9.41 0.64 -26.09
CA TYR A 446 -9.22 2.01 -25.64
C TYR A 446 -7.91 2.12 -24.87
N ALA A 447 -7.00 2.99 -25.33
CA ALA A 447 -5.70 3.27 -24.72
C ALA A 447 -4.93 1.98 -24.31
N PHE A 448 -5.08 0.88 -25.10
CA PHE A 448 -4.57 -0.45 -24.75
C PHE A 448 -3.14 -0.64 -25.29
N LYS A 449 -2.23 0.20 -24.83
CA LYS A 449 -0.78 0.20 -25.16
C LYS A 449 0.03 0.73 -23.99
N ASP A 450 1.33 0.57 -24.02
CA ASP A 450 2.23 0.99 -22.95
C ASP A 450 2.05 2.47 -22.59
N TRP A 451 2.31 3.32 -23.55
CA TRP A 451 2.08 4.75 -23.43
C TRP A 451 0.79 5.17 -24.13
N ALA A 452 -0.08 5.74 -23.36
CA ALA A 452 -1.26 6.49 -23.82
C ALA A 452 -1.77 7.33 -22.65
N GLN A 453 -1.80 8.63 -22.80
CA GLN A 453 -2.45 9.49 -21.82
C GLN A 453 -3.96 9.41 -22.02
N GLY A 454 -4.64 8.71 -21.10
CA GLY A 454 -6.10 8.52 -21.19
C GLY A 454 -6.85 9.85 -21.12
N ASP A 455 -7.79 10.01 -22.03
CA ASP A 455 -8.60 11.22 -22.23
C ASP A 455 -10.10 11.02 -21.95
N LEU A 456 -10.54 9.77 -21.74
CA LEU A 456 -11.91 9.46 -21.36
C LEU A 456 -12.07 9.60 -19.86
N MET A 457 -12.97 10.48 -19.44
CA MET A 457 -13.16 10.90 -18.05
C MET A 457 -14.59 10.67 -17.59
N HIS A 458 -14.75 10.53 -16.27
CA HIS A 458 -16.03 10.55 -15.57
C HIS A 458 -15.84 11.24 -14.22
N ASP A 459 -16.64 12.25 -13.93
CA ASP A 459 -16.64 12.97 -12.66
C ASP A 459 -15.23 13.44 -12.21
N GLY A 460 -14.42 13.90 -13.19
CA GLY A 460 -13.04 14.35 -12.97
C GLY A 460 -12.02 13.24 -12.81
N LEU A 461 -12.40 11.95 -12.93
CA LEU A 461 -11.54 10.79 -12.82
C LEU A 461 -11.40 10.06 -14.15
N PRO A 462 -10.21 9.53 -14.49
CA PRO A 462 -9.98 8.82 -15.75
C PRO A 462 -10.63 7.44 -15.75
N VAL A 463 -11.04 7.01 -16.96
CA VAL A 463 -11.44 5.63 -17.23
C VAL A 463 -10.19 4.79 -17.51
N SER A 464 -10.15 3.57 -16.98
CA SER A 464 -9.06 2.61 -17.26
C SER A 464 -8.99 2.23 -18.74
N SER A 465 -7.80 1.93 -19.24
CA SER A 465 -7.65 1.25 -20.53
C SER A 465 -8.40 -0.09 -20.52
N PHE A 466 -8.99 -0.46 -21.63
CA PHE A 466 -9.70 -1.73 -21.78
C PHE A 466 -9.62 -2.27 -23.20
N ARG A 467 -9.93 -3.56 -23.35
CA ARG A 467 -10.17 -4.25 -24.61
C ARG A 467 -11.41 -5.12 -24.51
N THR A 468 -12.00 -5.43 -25.65
CA THR A 468 -13.17 -6.30 -25.74
C THR A 468 -12.86 -7.65 -26.38
N ASP A 469 -11.66 -7.82 -26.88
CA ASP A 469 -11.12 -9.05 -27.46
C ASP A 469 -10.47 -9.96 -26.41
N SER A 470 -10.19 -11.20 -26.81
CA SER A 470 -9.46 -12.20 -26.01
C SER A 470 -8.23 -12.77 -26.74
N TRP A 471 -7.84 -12.17 -27.86
CA TRP A 471 -6.70 -12.63 -28.69
C TRP A 471 -5.51 -11.68 -28.65
#